data_a4f66634a2551ef19ad799e1dbbddba5
#
_entry.id   a4f66634a2551ef19ad799e1dbbddba5
#
_cell.length_a   1.000
_cell.length_b   1.000
_cell.length_c   1.000
_cell.angle_alpha   90.00
_cell.angle_beta   90.00
_cell.angle_gamma   90.00
#
_symmetry.space_group_name_H-M   'P 1'
#
loop_
_entity.id
_entity.type
_entity.pdbx_description
1 polymer ?
#
loop_
_entity_poly.entity_id
_entity_poly.type
_entity_poly.pdbx_seq_one_letter_code
_entity_poly.pdbx_strand_id
1 'polypeptide(L)'
;MTKDELTTWALANGWQMMGGHPSLVKPTRPTEAIVRIVLKGTVANIEIKKPSGKWEKVSGAAYGDIKADPDTGIPRGLGLVSITGITMLMQENKDRRMMGL
;
A
#
# COMPACT_ATOMS: atom_id res chain seq x y z
N MET A 1 -10.85 -1.27 11.36
CA MET A 1 -9.51 -1.54 11.94
C MET A 1 -8.96 -0.25 12.50
N THR A 2 -8.32 -0.31 13.65
CA THR A 2 -7.59 0.83 14.19
C THR A 2 -6.32 1.07 13.38
N LYS A 3 -5.68 2.23 13.62
CA LYS A 3 -4.39 2.56 13.01
C LYS A 3 -3.34 1.48 13.32
N ASP A 4 -3.29 1.01 14.57
CA ASP A 4 -2.32 -0.01 14.99
C ASP A 4 -2.62 -1.37 14.38
N GLU A 5 -3.89 -1.75 14.28
CA GLU A 5 -4.30 -3.01 13.62
C GLU A 5 -3.93 -3.01 12.14
N LEU A 6 -4.15 -1.89 11.45
CA LEU A 6 -3.79 -1.75 10.04
C LEU A 6 -2.28 -1.85 9.85
N THR A 7 -1.51 -1.18 10.71
CA THR A 7 -0.05 -1.24 10.69
C THR A 7 0.44 -2.67 10.92
N THR A 8 -0.11 -3.35 11.91
CA THR A 8 0.25 -4.74 12.22
C THR A 8 -0.04 -5.66 11.04
N TRP A 9 -1.22 -5.52 10.42
CA TRP A 9 -1.56 -6.28 9.23
C TRP A 9 -0.53 -6.06 8.11
N ALA A 10 -0.21 -4.80 7.84
CA ALA A 10 0.71 -4.45 6.77
C ALA A 10 2.09 -5.08 6.97
N LEU A 11 2.66 -4.93 8.16
CA LEU A 11 3.97 -5.48 8.47
C LEU A 11 3.99 -7.02 8.41
N ALA A 12 2.88 -7.66 8.78
CA ALA A 12 2.74 -9.12 8.67
C ALA A 12 2.60 -9.60 7.22
N ASN A 13 2.28 -8.70 6.28
CA ASN A 13 2.01 -9.04 4.88
C ASN A 13 3.03 -8.44 3.90
N GLY A 14 4.26 -8.23 4.36
CA GLY A 14 5.38 -7.87 3.49
C GLY A 14 5.57 -6.36 3.28
N TRP A 15 4.76 -5.53 3.93
CA TRP A 15 4.99 -4.09 3.91
C TRP A 15 6.13 -3.74 4.85
N GLN A 16 6.89 -2.70 4.53
CA GLN A 16 8.01 -2.22 5.33
C GLN A 16 7.77 -0.77 5.74
N MET A 17 8.19 -0.41 6.95
CA MET A 17 8.08 1.00 7.39
C MET A 17 9.12 1.84 6.68
N MET A 18 8.68 2.82 5.91
CA MET A 18 9.55 3.76 5.20
C MET A 18 8.99 5.16 5.34
N GLY A 19 9.77 6.05 5.94
CA GLY A 19 9.33 7.42 6.18
C GLY A 19 8.11 7.53 7.10
N GLY A 20 7.93 6.58 8.02
CA GLY A 20 6.80 6.54 8.93
C GLY A 20 5.54 5.90 8.36
N HIS A 21 5.59 5.34 7.15
CA HIS A 21 4.44 4.73 6.49
C HIS A 21 4.74 3.29 6.09
N PRO A 22 3.81 2.34 6.33
CA PRO A 22 3.93 1.01 5.75
C PRO A 22 3.95 1.12 4.23
N SER A 23 4.96 0.53 3.59
CA SER A 23 5.21 0.69 2.17
C SER A 23 5.58 -0.63 1.52
N LEU A 24 5.16 -0.81 0.26
CA LEU A 24 5.63 -1.90 -0.59
C LEU A 24 6.81 -1.40 -1.39
N VAL A 25 7.89 -2.18 -1.39
CA VAL A 25 9.13 -1.81 -2.05
C VAL A 25 9.31 -2.59 -3.35
N LYS A 26 10.14 -2.06 -4.23
CA LYS A 26 10.47 -2.75 -5.48
C LYS A 26 11.33 -3.98 -5.19
N PRO A 27 11.08 -5.12 -5.86
CA PRO A 27 11.83 -6.35 -5.60
C PRO A 27 13.34 -6.20 -5.79
N THR A 28 13.76 -5.38 -6.75
CA THR A 28 15.19 -5.16 -7.06
C THR A 28 15.77 -3.93 -6.39
N ARG A 29 14.93 -3.12 -5.71
CA ARG A 29 15.33 -1.87 -5.04
C ARG A 29 14.61 -1.75 -3.70
N PRO A 30 15.05 -2.48 -2.68
CA PRO A 30 14.34 -2.54 -1.40
C PRO A 30 14.29 -1.21 -0.63
N THR A 31 15.05 -0.21 -1.06
CA THR A 31 14.99 1.14 -0.48
C THR A 31 14.00 2.07 -1.18
N GLU A 32 13.33 1.58 -2.23
CA GLU A 32 12.45 2.40 -3.05
C GLU A 32 11.01 1.91 -2.99
N ALA A 33 10.17 2.61 -2.24
CA ALA A 33 8.75 2.30 -2.11
C ALA A 33 7.98 2.71 -3.37
N ILE A 34 6.97 1.92 -3.74
CA ILE A 34 6.11 2.16 -4.91
C ILE A 34 4.65 2.36 -4.52
N VAL A 35 4.22 1.78 -3.40
CA VAL A 35 2.88 1.95 -2.83
C VAL A 35 3.07 2.19 -1.33
N ARG A 36 2.27 3.05 -0.75
CA ARG A 36 2.32 3.26 0.70
C ARG A 36 0.92 3.48 1.28
N ILE A 37 0.79 3.12 2.55
CA ILE A 37 -0.39 3.43 3.36
C ILE A 37 -0.03 4.67 4.19
N VAL A 38 -0.65 5.80 3.89
CA VAL A 38 -0.41 7.03 4.64
C VAL A 38 -1.36 7.04 5.84
N LEU A 39 -0.80 6.87 7.02
CA LEU A 39 -1.56 6.80 8.27
C LEU A 39 -1.76 8.21 8.82
N LYS A 40 -2.97 8.73 8.69
CA LYS A 40 -3.36 10.02 9.27
C LYS A 40 -4.07 9.80 10.61
N GLY A 41 -4.46 10.88 11.28
CA GLY A 41 -5.10 10.79 12.59
C GLY A 41 -6.43 10.02 12.58
N THR A 42 -7.27 10.28 11.57
CA THR A 42 -8.63 9.71 11.48
C THR A 42 -8.86 8.85 10.24
N VAL A 43 -7.95 8.92 9.27
CA VAL A 43 -8.11 8.22 7.98
C VAL A 43 -6.76 7.60 7.57
N ALA A 44 -6.84 6.58 6.73
CA ALA A 44 -5.67 6.03 6.02
C ALA A 44 -5.88 6.21 4.53
N ASN A 45 -4.82 6.56 3.81
CA ASN A 45 -4.85 6.70 2.35
C ASN A 45 -3.90 5.71 1.71
N ILE A 46 -4.26 5.24 0.52
CA ILE A 46 -3.33 4.48 -0.33
C ILE A 46 -2.78 5.44 -1.37
N GLU A 47 -1.46 5.48 -1.47
CA GLU A 47 -0.76 6.30 -2.45
C GLU A 47 0.17 5.45 -3.29
N ILE A 48 0.25 5.77 -4.57
CA ILE A 48 1.19 5.12 -5.49
C ILE A 48 2.21 6.15 -5.99
N LYS A 49 3.43 5.69 -6.24
CA LYS A 49 4.51 6.54 -6.74
C LYS A 49 4.44 6.59 -8.26
N LYS A 50 4.30 7.79 -8.80
CA LYS A 50 4.31 8.02 -10.26
C LYS A 50 5.73 7.93 -10.81
N PRO A 51 5.89 7.71 -12.13
CA PRO A 51 7.21 7.76 -12.77
C PRO A 51 7.97 9.06 -12.52
N SER A 52 7.25 10.18 -12.34
CA SER A 52 7.84 11.48 -11.99
C SER A 52 8.44 11.54 -10.57
N GLY A 53 8.20 10.52 -9.75
CA GLY A 53 8.61 10.48 -8.36
C GLY A 53 7.59 11.05 -7.38
N LYS A 54 6.51 11.64 -7.87
CA LYS A 54 5.44 12.19 -7.03
C LYS A 54 4.48 11.09 -6.59
N TRP A 55 3.94 11.24 -5.39
CA TRP A 55 2.93 10.34 -4.85
C TRP A 55 1.53 10.80 -5.23
N GLU A 56 0.68 9.86 -5.59
CA GLU A 56 -0.71 10.10 -5.93
C GLU A 56 -1.63 9.28 -5.05
N LYS A 57 -2.60 9.94 -4.41
CA LYS A 57 -3.63 9.26 -3.64
C LYS A 57 -4.58 8.56 -4.61
N VAL A 58 -4.78 7.26 -4.42
CA VAL A 58 -5.69 6.45 -5.24
C VAL A 58 -6.93 6.00 -4.48
N SER A 59 -6.85 5.93 -3.16
CA SER A 59 -8.00 5.61 -2.32
C SER A 59 -7.75 6.06 -0.88
N GLY A 60 -8.77 5.97 -0.04
CA GLY A 60 -8.66 6.26 1.37
C GLY A 60 -9.96 5.98 2.08
N ALA A 61 -9.88 5.77 3.38
CA ALA A 61 -11.04 5.53 4.23
C ALA A 61 -10.74 5.90 5.68
N ALA A 62 -11.79 6.25 6.42
CA ALA A 62 -11.69 6.40 7.87
C ALA A 62 -11.43 5.03 8.50
N TYR A 63 -10.69 4.99 9.61
CA TYR A 63 -10.35 3.72 10.26
C TYR A 63 -11.60 2.91 10.63
N GLY A 64 -12.68 3.57 11.04
CA GLY A 64 -13.94 2.89 11.35
C GLY A 64 -14.60 2.20 10.17
N ASP A 65 -14.27 2.61 8.94
CA ASP A 65 -14.80 2.04 7.70
C ASP A 65 -13.88 0.97 7.11
N ILE A 66 -12.70 0.79 7.68
CA ILE A 66 -11.75 -0.24 7.26
C ILE A 66 -11.98 -1.49 8.10
N LYS A 67 -12.37 -2.59 7.45
CA LYS A 67 -12.66 -3.85 8.12
C LYS A 67 -11.87 -4.98 7.50
N ALA A 68 -11.32 -5.86 8.35
CA ALA A 68 -10.63 -7.05 7.86
C ALA A 68 -11.62 -8.01 7.22
N ASP A 69 -11.29 -8.50 6.03
CA ASP A 69 -12.07 -9.55 5.39
C ASP A 69 -12.01 -10.82 6.26
N PRO A 70 -13.17 -11.46 6.57
CA PRO A 70 -13.18 -12.63 7.46
C PRO A 70 -12.47 -13.85 6.87
N ASP A 71 -12.34 -13.93 5.54
CA ASP A 71 -11.72 -15.07 4.88
C ASP A 71 -10.22 -14.85 4.61
N THR A 72 -9.84 -13.64 4.23
CA THR A 72 -8.47 -13.33 3.79
C THR A 72 -7.70 -12.45 4.77
N GLY A 73 -8.38 -11.77 5.68
CA GLY A 73 -7.77 -10.80 6.60
C GLY A 73 -7.37 -9.48 5.94
N ILE A 74 -7.58 -9.34 4.63
CA ILE A 74 -7.20 -8.13 3.89
C ILE A 74 -8.13 -6.97 4.28
N PRO A 75 -7.60 -5.78 4.57
CA PRO A 75 -8.44 -4.63 4.90
C PRO A 75 -9.35 -4.22 3.75
N ARG A 76 -10.65 -4.20 4.01
CA ARG A 76 -11.64 -3.69 3.07
C ARG A 76 -11.85 -2.20 3.31
N GLY A 77 -12.16 -1.47 2.25
CA GLY A 77 -12.42 -0.03 2.31
C GLY A 77 -11.29 0.82 1.77
N LEU A 78 -10.09 0.26 1.62
CA LEU A 78 -8.92 0.96 1.08
C LEU A 78 -8.66 0.69 -0.40
N GLY A 79 -9.52 -0.09 -1.08
CA GLY A 79 -9.27 -0.48 -2.46
C GLY A 79 -8.21 -1.57 -2.61
N LEU A 80 -7.76 -2.18 -1.52
CA LEU A 80 -6.87 -3.33 -1.55
C LEU A 80 -7.73 -4.58 -1.75
N VAL A 81 -7.88 -5.00 -3.00
CA VAL A 81 -8.80 -6.08 -3.35
C VAL A 81 -8.22 -7.46 -3.11
N SER A 82 -6.89 -7.59 -3.13
CA SER A 82 -6.21 -8.87 -2.87
C SER A 82 -4.71 -8.66 -2.82
N ILE A 83 -3.98 -9.62 -2.25
CA ILE A 83 -2.51 -9.64 -2.32
C ILE A 83 -2.06 -9.73 -3.78
N THR A 84 -2.83 -10.44 -4.61
CA THR A 84 -2.59 -10.52 -6.06
C THR A 84 -2.66 -9.15 -6.72
N GLY A 85 -3.65 -8.32 -6.38
CA GLY A 85 -3.76 -6.96 -6.90
C GLY A 85 -2.55 -6.10 -6.54
N ILE A 86 -2.04 -6.22 -5.31
CA ILE A 86 -0.84 -5.51 -4.88
C ILE A 86 0.37 -6.00 -5.66
N THR A 87 0.51 -7.31 -5.85
CA THR A 87 1.58 -7.91 -6.65
C THR A 87 1.53 -7.42 -8.09
N MET A 88 0.34 -7.29 -8.67
CA MET A 88 0.17 -6.75 -10.02
C MET A 88 0.60 -5.29 -10.11
N LEU A 89 0.29 -4.47 -9.12
CA LEU A 89 0.76 -3.08 -9.08
C LEU A 89 2.29 -3.01 -9.07
N MET A 90 2.92 -3.88 -8.30
CA MET A 90 4.38 -3.97 -8.27
C MET A 90 4.94 -4.39 -9.63
N GLN A 91 4.29 -5.36 -10.28
CA GLN A 91 4.70 -5.86 -11.58
C GLN A 91 4.51 -4.78 -12.66
N GLU A 92 3.39 -4.09 -12.69
CA GLU A 92 3.14 -2.99 -13.62
C GLU A 92 4.19 -1.89 -13.50
N ASN A 93 4.55 -1.53 -12.26
CA ASN A 93 5.55 -0.50 -12.04
C ASN A 93 6.93 -0.95 -12.51
N LYS A 94 7.27 -2.24 -12.34
CA LYS A 94 8.49 -2.83 -12.86
C LYS A 94 8.51 -2.80 -14.39
N ASP A 95 7.40 -3.21 -15.02
CA ASP A 95 7.28 -3.23 -16.48
C ASP A 95 7.41 -1.82 -17.07
N ARG A 96 6.78 -0.82 -16.47
CA ARG A 96 6.92 0.57 -16.89
C ARG A 96 8.37 1.01 -16.90
N ARG A 97 9.15 0.61 -15.89
CA ARG A 97 10.57 0.97 -15.82
C ARG A 97 11.40 0.26 -16.88
N MET A 98 11.13 -1.00 -17.16
CA MET A 98 11.79 -1.75 -18.21
C MET A 98 11.52 -1.16 -19.58
N MET A 99 10.37 -0.53 -19.76
CA MET A 99 9.98 0.14 -21.01
C MET A 99 10.41 1.61 -21.07
N GLY A 100 11.10 2.10 -20.05
CA GLY A 100 11.55 3.49 -19.98
C GLY A 100 10.46 4.51 -19.65
N LEU A 101 9.37 4.04 -19.09
CA LEU A 101 8.22 4.89 -18.76
C LEU A 101 8.27 5.37 -17.31
#